data_cf419fff8c415c37dc766040221ce61f
#
_entry.id   cf419fff8c415c37dc766040221ce61f
#
_cell.length_a   1.000
_cell.length_b   1.000
_cell.length_c   1.000
_cell.angle_alpha   90.00
_cell.angle_beta   90.00
_cell.angle_gamma   90.00
#
_symmetry.space_group_name_H-M   'P 1'
#
loop_
_entity.id
_entity.type
_entity.pdbx_description
1 polymer ?
#
loop_
_entity_poly.entity_id
_entity_poly.type
_entity_poly.pdbx_seq_one_letter_code
_entity_poly.pdbx_strand_id
1 'polypeptide(L)'
;MIMIFTSSCCDNLSIDEIIERAEKGDCEAQYIVGFYYNRDSAIDSPDDEKAFYWLKLAAEQGHCEAQYSLGQKYTEDKSRHKDNEQAIFWLKKAALQGHTFASNALGWTLDRGEAPNYKEAVVWYQIAAESGMSYAQNNLGWMYRNGNGVAKDYALAFFWYKQAALQGHSDAQNNLADLYEDGKGVAQNKTLAAFWYLKSAQQGNRHAQFQIAWDYNAGEGVDQDYKQAMYWYLKAAAQESVGAYVNIGYMYKHGQGVEKDYQAA
;
A
#
# COMPACT_ATOMS: atom_id res chain seq x y z
N MET A 1 -21.64 -17.00 -6.50
CA MET A 1 -22.27 -16.87 -5.16
C MET A 1 -21.47 -15.83 -4.41
N ILE A 2 -22.01 -14.62 -4.28
CA ILE A 2 -21.30 -13.44 -3.75
C ILE A 2 -21.41 -13.54 -2.23
N MET A 3 -20.31 -13.87 -1.54
CA MET A 3 -20.22 -13.63 -0.10
C MET A 3 -20.07 -12.11 0.13
N ILE A 4 -21.20 -11.44 0.29
CA ILE A 4 -21.23 -10.11 0.89
C ILE A 4 -21.16 -10.37 2.39
N PHE A 5 -20.14 -9.80 3.06
CA PHE A 5 -20.14 -9.72 4.53
C PHE A 5 -21.23 -8.73 4.95
N THR A 6 -22.46 -9.20 4.98
CA THR A 6 -23.62 -8.43 5.42
C THR A 6 -23.99 -8.87 6.82
N SER A 7 -24.39 -7.93 7.66
CA SER A 7 -25.12 -8.24 8.90
C SER A 7 -26.34 -9.08 8.51
N SER A 8 -26.73 -10.02 9.36
CA SER A 8 -27.68 -11.13 9.10
C SER A 8 -29.08 -10.73 8.57
N CYS A 9 -29.32 -9.49 8.22
CA CYS A 9 -30.61 -8.97 7.77
C CYS A 9 -30.88 -9.08 6.25
N CYS A 10 -29.88 -9.35 5.40
CA CYS A 10 -30.03 -9.30 3.93
C CYS A 10 -29.64 -10.60 3.22
N ASP A 11 -29.28 -11.66 3.93
CA ASP A 11 -28.64 -12.86 3.38
C ASP A 11 -29.50 -13.68 2.39
N ASN A 12 -30.80 -13.39 2.23
CA ASN A 12 -31.71 -14.12 1.35
C ASN A 12 -32.57 -13.23 0.43
N LEU A 13 -32.26 -11.92 0.35
CA LEU A 13 -33.01 -10.99 -0.48
C LEU A 13 -32.45 -10.91 -1.90
N SER A 14 -33.32 -10.73 -2.89
CA SER A 14 -32.94 -10.38 -4.25
C SER A 14 -32.41 -8.93 -4.29
N ILE A 15 -31.63 -8.58 -5.33
CA ILE A 15 -31.15 -7.20 -5.47
C ILE A 15 -32.30 -6.19 -5.59
N ASP A 16 -33.39 -6.55 -6.22
CA ASP A 16 -34.57 -5.70 -6.36
C ASP A 16 -35.23 -5.42 -5.00
N GLU A 17 -35.33 -6.42 -4.13
CA GLU A 17 -35.83 -6.24 -2.74
C GLU A 17 -34.89 -5.36 -1.91
N ILE A 18 -33.57 -5.47 -2.12
CA ILE A 18 -32.58 -4.60 -1.44
C ILE A 18 -32.73 -3.16 -1.94
N ILE A 19 -32.90 -2.94 -3.25
CA ILE A 19 -33.14 -1.61 -3.82
C ILE A 19 -34.42 -0.99 -3.23
N GLU A 20 -35.51 -1.75 -3.15
CA GLU A 20 -36.78 -1.27 -2.56
C GLU A 20 -36.61 -0.85 -1.10
N ARG A 21 -35.80 -1.57 -0.30
CA ARG A 21 -35.47 -1.19 1.08
C ARG A 21 -34.60 0.08 1.13
N ALA A 22 -33.62 0.19 0.22
CA ALA A 22 -32.75 1.36 0.15
C ALA A 22 -33.55 2.64 -0.19
N GLU A 23 -34.55 2.53 -1.11
CA GLU A 23 -35.49 3.61 -1.45
C GLU A 23 -36.35 4.04 -0.27
N LYS A 24 -36.68 3.11 0.63
CA LYS A 24 -37.39 3.39 1.89
C LYS A 24 -36.50 3.97 3.01
N GLY A 25 -35.20 4.17 2.73
CA GLY A 25 -34.25 4.81 3.65
C GLY A 25 -33.47 3.85 4.53
N ASP A 26 -33.54 2.52 4.31
CA ASP A 26 -32.75 1.55 5.05
C ASP A 26 -31.25 1.76 4.79
N CYS A 27 -30.51 2.12 5.82
CA CYS A 27 -29.11 2.51 5.77
C CYS A 27 -28.20 1.40 5.25
N GLU A 28 -28.39 0.16 5.73
CA GLU A 28 -27.62 -1.00 5.31
C GLU A 28 -27.91 -1.35 3.84
N ALA A 29 -29.19 -1.31 3.44
CA ALA A 29 -29.58 -1.53 2.06
C ALA A 29 -28.97 -0.47 1.12
N GLN A 30 -28.95 0.80 1.51
CA GLN A 30 -28.32 1.87 0.75
C GLN A 30 -26.82 1.63 0.56
N TYR A 31 -26.12 1.19 1.60
CA TYR A 31 -24.70 0.82 1.50
C TYR A 31 -24.51 -0.35 0.52
N ILE A 32 -25.32 -1.41 0.64
CA ILE A 32 -25.23 -2.59 -0.24
C ILE A 32 -25.47 -2.20 -1.70
N VAL A 33 -26.47 -1.39 -1.98
CA VAL A 33 -26.78 -0.91 -3.34
C VAL A 33 -25.65 -0.04 -3.88
N GLY A 34 -25.11 0.85 -3.05
CA GLY A 34 -23.96 1.69 -3.41
C GLY A 34 -22.72 0.85 -3.72
N PHE A 35 -22.43 -0.15 -2.90
CA PHE A 35 -21.34 -1.09 -3.12
C PHE A 35 -21.55 -1.96 -4.38
N TYR A 36 -22.80 -2.39 -4.65
CA TYR A 36 -23.16 -3.14 -5.83
C TYR A 36 -22.85 -2.36 -7.11
N TYR A 37 -23.24 -1.09 -7.19
CA TYR A 37 -22.95 -0.22 -8.34
C TYR A 37 -21.46 0.18 -8.45
N ASN A 38 -20.69 0.06 -7.38
CA ASN A 38 -19.26 0.36 -7.38
C ASN A 38 -18.38 -0.78 -7.92
N ARG A 39 -18.90 -2.02 -8.09
CA ARG A 39 -18.10 -3.18 -8.50
C ARG A 39 -18.12 -3.38 -10.01
N ASP A 40 -16.92 -3.43 -10.59
CA ASP A 40 -16.66 -3.70 -12.02
C ASP A 40 -17.19 -5.04 -12.57
N SER A 41 -17.67 -5.96 -11.72
CA SER A 41 -17.85 -7.37 -12.10
C SER A 41 -19.27 -7.87 -12.16
N ALA A 42 -20.27 -7.09 -11.81
CA ALA A 42 -21.66 -7.56 -11.67
C ALA A 42 -22.67 -6.88 -12.62
N ILE A 43 -22.28 -5.81 -13.30
CA ILE A 43 -23.11 -5.05 -14.24
C ILE A 43 -22.29 -4.81 -15.50
N ASP A 44 -22.91 -4.78 -16.68
CA ASP A 44 -22.27 -4.50 -17.97
C ASP A 44 -21.57 -3.12 -18.03
N SER A 45 -21.83 -2.24 -17.07
CA SER A 45 -21.06 -1.01 -16.83
C SER A 45 -21.23 -0.56 -15.37
N PRO A 46 -20.13 -0.27 -14.64
CA PRO A 46 -20.20 0.39 -13.33
C PRO A 46 -20.93 1.72 -13.46
N ASP A 47 -21.90 1.98 -12.60
CA ASP A 47 -22.60 3.27 -12.53
C ASP A 47 -22.05 4.07 -11.34
N ASP A 48 -20.99 4.82 -11.60
CA ASP A 48 -20.29 5.58 -10.57
C ASP A 48 -21.19 6.63 -9.90
N GLU A 49 -22.15 7.20 -10.64
CA GLU A 49 -23.11 8.16 -10.10
C GLU A 49 -24.09 7.52 -9.14
N LYS A 50 -24.64 6.35 -9.51
CA LYS A 50 -25.51 5.62 -8.59
C LYS A 50 -24.77 5.12 -7.37
N ALA A 51 -23.54 4.60 -7.56
CA ALA A 51 -22.70 4.20 -6.44
C ALA A 51 -22.48 5.38 -5.47
N PHE A 52 -22.08 6.53 -6.00
CA PHE A 52 -21.87 7.74 -5.22
C PHE A 52 -23.14 8.19 -4.48
N TYR A 53 -24.26 8.22 -5.17
CA TYR A 53 -25.55 8.61 -4.60
C TYR A 53 -25.93 7.76 -3.40
N TRP A 54 -25.92 6.43 -3.55
CA TRP A 54 -26.33 5.51 -2.50
C TRP A 54 -25.35 5.45 -1.34
N LEU A 55 -24.03 5.48 -1.63
CA LEU A 55 -23.01 5.58 -0.58
C LEU A 55 -23.14 6.86 0.23
N LYS A 56 -23.48 7.98 -0.42
CA LYS A 56 -23.68 9.25 0.27
C LYS A 56 -24.86 9.21 1.21
N LEU A 57 -26.00 8.65 0.79
CA LEU A 57 -27.18 8.51 1.65
C LEU A 57 -26.87 7.66 2.89
N ALA A 58 -26.19 6.52 2.73
CA ALA A 58 -25.80 5.68 3.85
C ALA A 58 -24.78 6.36 4.77
N ALA A 59 -23.79 7.06 4.19
CA ALA A 59 -22.77 7.78 4.94
C ALA A 59 -23.34 8.94 5.78
N GLU A 60 -24.34 9.66 5.25
CA GLU A 60 -25.07 10.72 5.96
C GLU A 60 -25.86 10.18 7.16
N GLN A 61 -26.35 8.94 7.09
CA GLN A 61 -26.97 8.23 8.19
C GLN A 61 -25.96 7.67 9.23
N GLY A 62 -24.66 7.80 8.97
CA GLY A 62 -23.62 7.36 9.91
C GLY A 62 -23.03 5.98 9.60
N HIS A 63 -23.40 5.33 8.51
CA HIS A 63 -22.87 4.01 8.17
C HIS A 63 -21.36 4.05 7.96
N CYS A 64 -20.60 3.34 8.79
CA CYS A 64 -19.14 3.42 8.86
C CYS A 64 -18.46 3.04 7.55
N GLU A 65 -18.81 1.90 6.97
CA GLU A 65 -18.26 1.42 5.70
C GLU A 65 -18.61 2.34 4.53
N ALA A 66 -19.84 2.92 4.52
CA ALA A 66 -20.23 3.88 3.51
C ALA A 66 -19.43 5.19 3.60
N GLN A 67 -19.17 5.67 4.82
CA GLN A 67 -18.31 6.84 5.04
C GLN A 67 -16.89 6.60 4.54
N TYR A 68 -16.32 5.42 4.82
CA TYR A 68 -15.01 5.03 4.31
C TYR A 68 -15.01 4.95 2.76
N SER A 69 -15.97 4.24 2.17
CA SER A 69 -16.09 4.07 0.71
C SER A 69 -16.30 5.40 -0.01
N LEU A 70 -17.13 6.28 0.56
CA LEU A 70 -17.37 7.62 0.03
C LEU A 70 -16.10 8.48 0.11
N GLY A 71 -15.38 8.42 1.25
CA GLY A 71 -14.09 9.09 1.39
C GLY A 71 -13.07 8.63 0.37
N GLN A 72 -12.99 7.32 0.07
CA GLN A 72 -12.12 6.80 -0.99
C GLN A 72 -12.52 7.34 -2.38
N LYS A 73 -13.81 7.39 -2.71
CA LYS A 73 -14.27 7.96 -3.99
C LYS A 73 -13.84 9.41 -4.19
N TYR A 74 -13.79 10.19 -3.13
CA TYR A 74 -13.28 11.55 -3.19
C TYR A 74 -11.76 11.64 -3.36
N THR A 75 -10.99 10.56 -3.10
CA THR A 75 -9.54 10.52 -3.32
C THR A 75 -9.14 10.05 -4.72
N GLU A 76 -10.03 9.42 -5.49
CA GLU A 76 -9.72 8.82 -6.78
C GLU A 76 -9.38 9.87 -7.84
N ASP A 77 -8.18 9.80 -8.44
CA ASP A 77 -7.70 10.78 -9.43
C ASP A 77 -8.56 10.86 -10.70
N LYS A 78 -9.19 9.75 -11.08
CA LYS A 78 -10.07 9.68 -12.27
C LYS A 78 -11.52 9.99 -11.97
N SER A 79 -11.89 10.15 -10.71
CA SER A 79 -13.24 10.48 -10.30
C SER A 79 -13.53 11.95 -10.61
N ARG A 80 -14.70 12.22 -11.22
CA ARG A 80 -15.22 13.59 -11.34
C ARG A 80 -15.58 14.22 -9.99
N HIS A 81 -15.63 13.40 -8.94
CA HIS A 81 -15.94 13.80 -7.57
C HIS A 81 -14.69 14.09 -6.74
N LYS A 82 -13.47 14.02 -7.32
CA LYS A 82 -12.22 14.24 -6.56
C LYS A 82 -12.28 15.54 -5.76
N ASP A 83 -12.21 15.40 -4.44
CA ASP A 83 -12.24 16.50 -3.47
C ASP A 83 -11.56 16.05 -2.18
N ASN A 84 -10.34 16.52 -1.94
CA ASN A 84 -9.57 16.14 -0.77
C ASN A 84 -10.20 16.61 0.55
N GLU A 85 -10.94 17.72 0.58
CA GLU A 85 -11.61 18.20 1.79
C GLU A 85 -12.76 17.27 2.17
N GLN A 86 -13.56 16.86 1.18
CA GLN A 86 -14.62 15.88 1.38
C GLN A 86 -14.06 14.51 1.74
N ALA A 87 -12.96 14.10 1.11
CA ALA A 87 -12.27 12.86 1.48
C ALA A 87 -11.87 12.86 2.96
N ILE A 88 -11.17 13.91 3.41
CA ILE A 88 -10.78 14.06 4.82
C ILE A 88 -11.99 14.04 5.75
N PHE A 89 -13.06 14.74 5.39
CA PHE A 89 -14.28 14.80 6.19
C PHE A 89 -14.89 13.42 6.40
N TRP A 90 -15.10 12.65 5.34
CA TRP A 90 -15.76 11.35 5.42
C TRP A 90 -14.85 10.27 6.00
N LEU A 91 -13.57 10.24 5.62
CA LEU A 91 -12.59 9.33 6.21
C LEU A 91 -12.43 9.57 7.72
N LYS A 92 -12.45 10.83 8.17
CA LYS A 92 -12.39 11.17 9.60
C LYS A 92 -13.60 10.67 10.35
N LYS A 93 -14.79 10.78 9.79
CA LYS A 93 -16.02 10.23 10.40
C LYS A 93 -15.94 8.71 10.59
N ALA A 94 -15.49 7.97 9.57
CA ALA A 94 -15.29 6.52 9.67
C ALA A 94 -14.18 6.17 10.67
N ALA A 95 -13.06 6.87 10.64
CA ALA A 95 -11.92 6.65 11.54
C ALA A 95 -12.30 6.87 13.01
N LEU A 96 -13.11 7.88 13.32
CA LEU A 96 -13.63 8.14 14.67
C LEU A 96 -14.58 7.04 15.16
N GLN A 97 -15.16 6.25 14.27
CA GLN A 97 -15.94 5.05 14.62
C GLN A 97 -15.04 3.79 14.79
N GLY A 98 -13.71 3.94 14.73
CA GLY A 98 -12.75 2.84 14.87
C GLY A 98 -12.42 2.09 13.57
N HIS A 99 -12.79 2.63 12.42
CA HIS A 99 -12.49 1.98 11.13
C HIS A 99 -11.00 2.12 10.80
N THR A 100 -10.24 1.05 10.97
CA THR A 100 -8.77 1.03 10.82
C THR A 100 -8.31 1.44 9.42
N PHE A 101 -8.97 0.93 8.35
CA PHE A 101 -8.63 1.31 6.99
C PHE A 101 -8.89 2.80 6.71
N ALA A 102 -9.95 3.37 7.30
CA ALA A 102 -10.21 4.80 7.17
C ALA A 102 -9.15 5.64 7.89
N SER A 103 -8.66 5.19 9.05
CA SER A 103 -7.54 5.86 9.74
C SER A 103 -6.29 5.90 8.87
N ASN A 104 -5.91 4.78 8.26
CA ASN A 104 -4.76 4.76 7.34
C ASN A 104 -4.99 5.62 6.09
N ALA A 105 -6.17 5.53 5.47
CA ALA A 105 -6.52 6.34 4.30
C ALA A 105 -6.53 7.84 4.60
N LEU A 106 -7.04 8.22 5.77
CA LEU A 106 -7.01 9.62 6.24
C LEU A 106 -5.57 10.12 6.42
N GLY A 107 -4.71 9.31 7.08
CA GLY A 107 -3.29 9.62 7.18
C GLY A 107 -2.65 9.85 5.81
N TRP A 108 -2.94 8.97 4.85
CA TRP A 108 -2.43 9.05 3.47
C TRP A 108 -2.94 10.31 2.72
N THR A 109 -4.22 10.67 2.89
CA THR A 109 -4.79 11.87 2.28
C THR A 109 -4.18 13.15 2.87
N LEU A 110 -3.92 13.14 4.19
CA LEU A 110 -3.31 14.28 4.89
C LEU A 110 -1.83 14.45 4.56
N ASP A 111 -1.08 13.39 4.31
CA ASP A 111 0.37 13.47 4.04
C ASP A 111 0.70 13.80 2.57
N ARG A 112 -0.26 13.63 1.64
CA ARG A 112 -0.08 13.79 0.20
C ARG A 112 -0.90 14.91 -0.45
N GLY A 113 -1.66 15.67 0.33
CA GLY A 113 -2.40 16.84 -0.15
C GLY A 113 -1.47 17.96 -0.63
N GLU A 114 -2.04 18.97 -1.28
CA GLU A 114 -1.29 20.15 -1.74
C GLU A 114 -0.59 20.90 -0.58
N ALA A 115 -1.19 20.86 0.61
CA ALA A 115 -0.63 21.36 1.86
C ALA A 115 -0.61 20.24 2.90
N PRO A 116 0.47 19.40 2.93
CA PRO A 116 0.51 18.23 3.79
C PRO A 116 0.41 18.57 5.29
N ASN A 117 -0.52 17.91 5.99
CA ASN A 117 -0.63 17.98 7.43
C ASN A 117 0.00 16.73 8.08
N TYR A 118 1.34 16.66 8.04
CA TYR A 118 2.08 15.53 8.56
C TYR A 118 1.82 15.24 10.04
N LYS A 119 1.58 16.26 10.87
CA LYS A 119 1.31 16.05 12.30
C LYS A 119 0.03 15.27 12.53
N GLU A 120 -1.04 15.64 11.84
CA GLU A 120 -2.31 14.93 11.94
C GLU A 120 -2.23 13.55 11.26
N ALA A 121 -1.53 13.44 10.12
CA ALA A 121 -1.30 12.17 9.42
C ALA A 121 -0.64 11.13 10.34
N VAL A 122 0.39 11.51 11.09
CA VAL A 122 1.06 10.63 12.07
C VAL A 122 0.09 10.07 13.10
N VAL A 123 -0.82 10.90 13.64
CA VAL A 123 -1.81 10.45 14.63
C VAL A 123 -2.69 9.34 14.05
N TRP A 124 -3.18 9.55 12.84
CA TRP A 124 -4.06 8.57 12.19
C TRP A 124 -3.32 7.30 11.76
N TYR A 125 -2.08 7.43 11.25
CA TYR A 125 -1.23 6.27 10.98
C TYR A 125 -0.92 5.49 12.26
N GLN A 126 -0.68 6.17 13.39
CA GLN A 126 -0.40 5.51 14.65
C GLN A 126 -1.60 4.68 15.12
N ILE A 127 -2.82 5.23 15.10
CA ILE A 127 -4.06 4.49 15.44
C ILE A 127 -4.19 3.22 14.59
N ALA A 128 -4.00 3.32 13.28
CA ALA A 128 -4.09 2.18 12.39
C ALA A 128 -2.92 1.18 12.58
N ALA A 129 -1.70 1.67 12.84
CA ALA A 129 -0.52 0.84 13.08
C ALA A 129 -0.62 0.04 14.39
N GLU A 130 -1.12 0.67 15.46
CA GLU A 130 -1.38 0.02 16.76
C GLU A 130 -2.48 -1.05 16.66
N SER A 131 -3.43 -0.87 15.72
CA SER A 131 -4.43 -1.91 15.38
C SER A 131 -3.83 -3.08 14.56
N GLY A 132 -2.52 -3.06 14.26
CA GLY A 132 -1.83 -4.13 13.56
C GLY A 132 -1.77 -3.98 12.03
N MET A 133 -2.29 -2.91 11.44
CA MET A 133 -2.34 -2.74 9.99
C MET A 133 -0.93 -2.51 9.40
N SER A 134 -0.42 -3.46 8.60
CA SER A 134 0.95 -3.42 8.06
C SER A 134 1.22 -2.21 7.15
N TYR A 135 0.24 -1.77 6.36
CA TYR A 135 0.36 -0.55 5.57
C TYR A 135 0.58 0.70 6.42
N ALA A 136 -0.20 0.85 7.51
CA ALA A 136 -0.05 1.97 8.43
C ALA A 136 1.27 1.90 9.20
N GLN A 137 1.72 0.70 9.59
CA GLN A 137 3.02 0.50 10.22
C GLN A 137 4.18 0.91 9.29
N ASN A 138 4.09 0.56 7.99
CA ASN A 138 5.07 1.02 7.01
C ASN A 138 5.05 2.54 6.85
N ASN A 139 3.88 3.14 6.73
CA ASN A 139 3.73 4.58 6.59
C ASN A 139 4.26 5.32 7.83
N LEU A 140 3.94 4.85 9.02
CA LEU A 140 4.44 5.42 10.27
C LEU A 140 5.96 5.30 10.40
N GLY A 141 6.53 4.15 9.99
CA GLY A 141 7.97 3.96 9.88
C GLY A 141 8.63 4.99 8.96
N TRP A 142 7.98 5.29 7.83
CA TRP A 142 8.44 6.32 6.88
C TRP A 142 8.38 7.74 7.50
N MET A 143 7.33 8.06 8.26
CA MET A 143 7.21 9.33 8.96
C MET A 143 8.38 9.54 9.94
N TYR A 144 8.70 8.53 10.76
CA TYR A 144 9.85 8.58 11.67
C TYR A 144 11.21 8.61 10.94
N ARG A 145 11.37 7.83 9.85
CA ARG A 145 12.61 7.83 9.04
C ARG A 145 12.94 9.21 8.50
N ASN A 146 11.93 9.96 8.09
CA ASN A 146 12.10 11.27 7.45
C ASN A 146 11.95 12.46 8.41
N GLY A 147 11.32 12.28 9.56
CA GLY A 147 11.01 13.37 10.50
C GLY A 147 9.79 14.19 10.04
N ASN A 148 8.85 13.56 9.35
CA ASN A 148 7.64 14.23 8.86
C ASN A 148 6.55 14.21 9.93
N GLY A 149 6.21 15.38 10.47
CA GLY A 149 5.22 15.52 11.54
C GLY A 149 5.67 15.08 12.93
N VAL A 150 6.80 14.39 13.02
CA VAL A 150 7.45 13.90 14.24
C VAL A 150 8.95 14.18 14.19
N ALA A 151 9.64 14.12 15.32
CA ALA A 151 11.09 14.13 15.32
C ALA A 151 11.62 12.89 14.59
N LYS A 152 12.67 13.07 13.79
CA LYS A 152 13.32 11.97 13.07
C LYS A 152 13.89 10.95 14.05
N ASP A 153 13.49 9.71 13.91
CA ASP A 153 13.89 8.61 14.78
C ASP A 153 14.00 7.29 13.98
N TYR A 154 15.23 6.87 13.72
CA TYR A 154 15.50 5.63 13.00
C TYR A 154 15.20 4.37 13.81
N ALA A 155 15.23 4.43 15.16
CA ALA A 155 14.92 3.27 16.00
C ALA A 155 13.40 3.01 15.99
N LEU A 156 12.57 4.06 16.03
CA LEU A 156 11.14 3.94 15.84
C LEU A 156 10.78 3.54 14.41
N ALA A 157 11.48 4.07 13.39
CA ALA A 157 11.29 3.64 12.01
C ALA A 157 11.60 2.14 11.86
N PHE A 158 12.71 1.67 12.42
CA PHE A 158 13.07 0.25 12.44
C PHE A 158 12.00 -0.61 13.12
N PHE A 159 11.51 -0.18 14.27
CA PHE A 159 10.46 -0.90 14.99
C PHE A 159 9.22 -1.09 14.11
N TRP A 160 8.70 -0.02 13.53
CA TRP A 160 7.47 -0.08 12.72
C TRP A 160 7.65 -0.83 11.40
N TYR A 161 8.76 -0.62 10.69
CA TYR A 161 9.07 -1.40 9.49
C TYR A 161 9.19 -2.90 9.80
N LYS A 162 9.82 -3.27 10.93
CA LYS A 162 9.92 -4.66 11.34
C LYS A 162 8.57 -5.29 11.60
N GLN A 163 7.64 -4.58 12.27
CA GLN A 163 6.28 -5.08 12.47
C GLN A 163 5.57 -5.35 11.13
N ALA A 164 5.62 -4.43 10.19
CA ALA A 164 5.04 -4.59 8.87
C ALA A 164 5.73 -5.68 8.03
N ALA A 165 7.06 -5.74 8.05
CA ALA A 165 7.87 -6.72 7.32
C ALA A 165 7.59 -8.16 7.76
N LEU A 166 7.40 -8.39 9.06
CA LEU A 166 7.03 -9.69 9.62
C LEU A 166 5.64 -10.15 9.17
N GLN A 167 4.74 -9.24 8.86
CA GLN A 167 3.44 -9.52 8.24
C GLN A 167 3.51 -9.74 6.71
N GLY A 168 4.71 -9.65 6.12
CA GLY A 168 4.91 -9.86 4.70
C GLY A 168 4.79 -8.59 3.83
N HIS A 169 4.65 -7.38 4.40
CA HIS A 169 4.55 -6.16 3.62
C HIS A 169 5.84 -5.88 2.84
N SER A 170 5.77 -5.94 1.52
CA SER A 170 6.93 -5.89 0.63
C SER A 170 7.78 -4.62 0.78
N ASP A 171 7.13 -3.44 0.78
CA ASP A 171 7.85 -2.17 0.92
C ASP A 171 8.51 -2.03 2.31
N ALA A 172 7.84 -2.55 3.35
CA ALA A 172 8.41 -2.55 4.69
C ALA A 172 9.62 -3.49 4.81
N GLN A 173 9.60 -4.63 4.11
CA GLN A 173 10.76 -5.52 4.03
C GLN A 173 11.95 -4.83 3.35
N ASN A 174 11.71 -4.10 2.25
CA ASN A 174 12.73 -3.29 1.60
C ASN A 174 13.26 -2.19 2.53
N ASN A 175 12.37 -1.43 3.16
CA ASN A 175 12.74 -0.34 4.07
C ASN A 175 13.52 -0.83 5.31
N LEU A 176 13.16 -2.01 5.82
CA LEU A 176 13.87 -2.67 6.91
C LEU A 176 15.27 -3.10 6.48
N ALA A 177 15.39 -3.63 5.25
CA ALA A 177 16.68 -4.00 4.67
C ALA A 177 17.61 -2.78 4.56
N ASP A 178 17.11 -1.64 4.05
CA ASP A 178 17.85 -0.38 4.00
C ASP A 178 18.41 0.02 5.38
N LEU A 179 17.61 -0.13 6.45
CA LEU A 179 18.07 0.22 7.80
C LEU A 179 19.16 -0.72 8.31
N TYR A 180 19.09 -2.02 8.00
CA TYR A 180 20.16 -2.97 8.29
C TYR A 180 21.42 -2.70 7.46
N GLU A 181 21.28 -2.36 6.18
CA GLU A 181 22.37 -2.03 5.29
C GLU A 181 23.15 -0.81 5.78
N ASP A 182 22.42 0.24 6.15
CA ASP A 182 23.00 1.50 6.59
C ASP A 182 23.43 1.53 8.07
N GLY A 183 22.96 0.60 8.91
CA GLY A 183 23.13 0.64 10.36
C GLY A 183 22.36 1.79 11.02
N LYS A 184 21.22 2.19 10.45
CA LYS A 184 20.38 3.29 10.96
C LYS A 184 19.31 2.77 11.90
N GLY A 185 19.33 3.18 13.16
CA GLY A 185 18.39 2.73 14.19
C GLY A 185 18.59 1.28 14.67
N VAL A 186 19.54 0.57 14.07
CA VAL A 186 19.93 -0.81 14.38
C VAL A 186 21.41 -0.99 14.01
N ALA A 187 22.09 -1.97 14.60
CA ALA A 187 23.45 -2.30 14.18
C ALA A 187 23.45 -2.79 12.71
N GLN A 188 24.42 -2.30 11.93
CA GLN A 188 24.58 -2.70 10.53
C GLN A 188 24.72 -4.23 10.43
N ASN A 189 23.98 -4.81 9.48
CA ASN A 189 24.02 -6.24 9.22
C ASN A 189 23.64 -6.54 7.77
N LYS A 190 24.64 -6.67 6.91
CA LYS A 190 24.45 -6.92 5.47
C LYS A 190 23.76 -8.26 5.18
N THR A 191 23.99 -9.28 6.02
CA THR A 191 23.31 -10.59 5.85
C THR A 191 21.81 -10.47 6.12
N LEU A 192 21.40 -9.71 7.14
CA LEU A 192 19.99 -9.44 7.39
C LEU A 192 19.39 -8.49 6.34
N ALA A 193 20.17 -7.53 5.84
CA ALA A 193 19.74 -6.67 4.73
C ALA A 193 19.42 -7.52 3.48
N ALA A 194 20.36 -8.34 3.02
CA ALA A 194 20.18 -9.22 1.88
C ALA A 194 18.99 -10.18 2.05
N PHE A 195 18.80 -10.74 3.26
CA PHE A 195 17.64 -11.59 3.57
C PHE A 195 16.32 -10.84 3.35
N TRP A 196 16.18 -9.62 3.85
CA TRP A 196 14.96 -8.84 3.71
C TRP A 196 14.76 -8.28 2.30
N TYR A 197 15.84 -7.88 1.60
CA TYR A 197 15.78 -7.54 0.18
C TYR A 197 15.28 -8.73 -0.64
N LEU A 198 15.80 -9.94 -0.40
CA LEU A 198 15.37 -11.14 -1.12
C LEU A 198 13.87 -11.42 -0.90
N LYS A 199 13.38 -11.29 0.34
CA LYS A 199 11.95 -11.44 0.66
C LYS A 199 11.07 -10.44 -0.10
N SER A 200 11.48 -9.19 -0.13
CA SER A 200 10.77 -8.12 -0.87
C SER A 200 10.85 -8.31 -2.39
N ALA A 201 12.03 -8.68 -2.90
CA ALA A 201 12.28 -8.95 -4.33
C ALA A 201 11.42 -10.09 -4.87
N GLN A 202 11.23 -11.16 -4.08
CA GLN A 202 10.35 -12.29 -4.40
C GLN A 202 8.89 -11.86 -4.58
N GLN A 203 8.47 -10.80 -3.91
CA GLN A 203 7.14 -10.21 -4.06
C GLN A 203 7.06 -9.18 -5.20
N GLY A 204 8.13 -8.98 -5.95
CA GLY A 204 8.15 -8.10 -7.11
C GLY A 204 8.61 -6.67 -6.84
N ASN A 205 9.04 -6.31 -5.63
CA ASN A 205 9.54 -4.96 -5.36
C ASN A 205 10.77 -4.67 -6.22
N ARG A 206 10.66 -3.70 -7.11
CA ARG A 206 11.70 -3.33 -8.08
C ARG A 206 13.01 -2.90 -7.42
N HIS A 207 12.92 -2.11 -6.35
CA HIS A 207 14.10 -1.62 -5.65
C HIS A 207 14.82 -2.77 -4.96
N ALA A 208 14.11 -3.62 -4.26
CA ALA A 208 14.66 -4.80 -3.62
C ALA A 208 15.26 -5.80 -4.62
N GLN A 209 14.65 -5.96 -5.82
CA GLN A 209 15.23 -6.77 -6.89
C GLN A 209 16.59 -6.24 -7.37
N PHE A 210 16.72 -4.92 -7.48
CA PHE A 210 17.99 -4.29 -7.81
C PHE A 210 19.02 -4.47 -6.70
N GLN A 211 18.65 -4.26 -5.44
CA GLN A 211 19.58 -4.34 -4.29
C GLN A 211 20.10 -5.78 -4.08
N ILE A 212 19.22 -6.77 -4.11
CA ILE A 212 19.66 -8.17 -3.97
C ILE A 212 20.52 -8.63 -5.16
N ALA A 213 20.26 -8.09 -6.37
CA ALA A 213 21.12 -8.34 -7.52
C ALA A 213 22.52 -7.76 -7.29
N TRP A 214 22.60 -6.55 -6.73
CA TRP A 214 23.85 -5.94 -6.34
C TRP A 214 24.58 -6.77 -5.27
N ASP A 215 23.88 -7.21 -4.25
CA ASP A 215 24.42 -8.04 -3.16
C ASP A 215 25.05 -9.33 -3.71
N TYR A 216 24.35 -10.03 -4.58
CA TYR A 216 24.90 -11.22 -5.27
C TYR A 216 26.08 -10.88 -6.18
N ASN A 217 26.06 -9.75 -6.86
CA ASN A 217 27.17 -9.34 -7.74
C ASN A 217 28.41 -8.96 -6.94
N ALA A 218 28.25 -8.34 -5.79
CA ALA A 218 29.36 -7.88 -4.94
C ALA A 218 29.82 -8.94 -3.92
N GLY A 219 28.97 -9.91 -3.57
CA GLY A 219 29.19 -10.83 -2.46
C GLY A 219 28.97 -10.13 -1.10
N GLU A 220 28.03 -9.20 -1.05
CA GLU A 220 27.71 -8.46 0.17
C GLU A 220 26.50 -9.06 0.89
N GLY A 221 26.72 -9.55 2.12
CA GLY A 221 25.66 -10.18 2.91
C GLY A 221 25.22 -11.57 2.44
N VAL A 222 25.61 -11.95 1.22
CA VAL A 222 25.43 -13.26 0.58
C VAL A 222 26.72 -13.67 -0.14
N ASP A 223 26.89 -14.96 -0.44
CA ASP A 223 27.98 -15.41 -1.30
C ASP A 223 27.81 -14.84 -2.71
N GLN A 224 28.93 -14.42 -3.33
CA GLN A 224 28.92 -13.89 -4.67
C GLN A 224 28.38 -14.93 -5.68
N ASP A 225 27.35 -14.56 -6.42
CA ASP A 225 26.74 -15.37 -7.46
C ASP A 225 26.28 -14.49 -8.64
N TYR A 226 27.09 -14.42 -9.69
CA TYR A 226 26.77 -13.65 -10.87
C TYR A 226 25.53 -14.14 -11.64
N LYS A 227 25.15 -15.43 -11.52
CA LYS A 227 23.92 -15.94 -12.15
C LYS A 227 22.69 -15.44 -11.42
N GLN A 228 22.72 -15.44 -10.08
CA GLN A 228 21.66 -14.84 -9.26
C GLN A 228 21.61 -13.32 -9.49
N ALA A 229 22.75 -12.65 -9.55
CA ALA A 229 22.80 -11.21 -9.85
C ALA A 229 22.11 -10.91 -11.19
N MET A 230 22.46 -11.62 -12.27
CA MET A 230 21.84 -11.46 -13.58
C MET A 230 20.33 -11.71 -13.54
N TYR A 231 19.89 -12.79 -12.88
CA TYR A 231 18.48 -13.12 -12.73
C TYR A 231 17.68 -11.95 -12.10
N TRP A 232 18.16 -11.41 -10.99
CA TRP A 232 17.46 -10.33 -10.29
C TRP A 232 17.57 -8.99 -11.01
N TYR A 233 18.71 -8.67 -11.65
CA TYR A 233 18.81 -7.48 -12.50
C TYR A 233 17.82 -7.56 -13.68
N LEU A 234 17.65 -8.70 -14.33
CA LEU A 234 16.66 -8.85 -15.40
C LEU A 234 15.23 -8.64 -14.91
N LYS A 235 14.91 -9.11 -13.69
CA LYS A 235 13.61 -8.85 -13.06
C LYS A 235 13.38 -7.36 -12.78
N ALA A 236 14.40 -6.66 -12.27
CA ALA A 236 14.33 -5.22 -12.05
C ALA A 236 14.26 -4.43 -13.37
N ALA A 237 15.01 -4.84 -14.39
CA ALA A 237 15.00 -4.23 -15.72
C ALA A 237 13.64 -4.36 -16.41
N ALA A 238 12.96 -5.50 -16.25
CA ALA A 238 11.58 -5.68 -16.74
C ALA A 238 10.58 -4.70 -16.13
N GLN A 239 10.95 -4.04 -15.03
CA GLN A 239 10.20 -2.97 -14.37
C GLN A 239 10.87 -1.59 -14.60
N GLU A 240 11.62 -1.43 -15.67
CA GLU A 240 12.26 -0.17 -16.09
C GLU A 240 13.30 0.39 -15.09
N SER A 241 14.02 -0.49 -14.35
CA SER A 241 15.13 -0.07 -13.51
C SER A 241 16.35 0.31 -14.35
N VAL A 242 16.62 1.61 -14.47
CA VAL A 242 17.78 2.11 -15.24
C VAL A 242 19.10 1.55 -14.71
N GLY A 243 19.28 1.48 -13.38
CA GLY A 243 20.48 0.90 -12.78
C GLY A 243 20.68 -0.57 -13.13
N ALA A 244 19.58 -1.32 -13.29
CA ALA A 244 19.65 -2.72 -13.68
C ALA A 244 20.14 -2.88 -15.14
N TYR A 245 19.67 -2.07 -16.07
CA TYR A 245 20.16 -2.10 -17.46
C TYR A 245 21.67 -1.84 -17.53
N VAL A 246 22.16 -0.84 -16.79
CA VAL A 246 23.60 -0.52 -16.75
C VAL A 246 24.42 -1.70 -16.23
N ASN A 247 23.97 -2.34 -15.14
CA ASN A 247 24.69 -3.48 -14.56
C ASN A 247 24.61 -4.73 -15.47
N ILE A 248 23.50 -4.97 -16.13
CA ILE A 248 23.38 -6.06 -17.13
C ILE A 248 24.40 -5.85 -18.27
N GLY A 249 24.48 -4.63 -18.82
CA GLY A 249 25.47 -4.30 -19.84
C GLY A 249 26.91 -4.52 -19.36
N TYR A 250 27.22 -4.11 -18.11
CA TYR A 250 28.51 -4.38 -17.51
C TYR A 250 28.81 -5.89 -17.40
N MET A 251 27.82 -6.70 -16.98
CA MET A 251 27.95 -8.14 -16.85
C MET A 251 28.21 -8.82 -18.20
N TYR A 252 27.51 -8.43 -19.27
CA TYR A 252 27.78 -8.91 -20.64
C TYR A 252 29.19 -8.52 -21.10
N LYS A 253 29.60 -7.28 -20.87
CA LYS A 253 30.93 -6.80 -21.24
C LYS A 253 32.07 -7.60 -20.59
N HIS A 254 31.87 -8.05 -19.34
CA HIS A 254 32.91 -8.74 -18.58
C HIS A 254 32.74 -10.26 -18.51
N GLY A 255 31.63 -10.80 -19.02
CA GLY A 255 31.33 -12.24 -18.98
C GLY A 255 31.02 -12.71 -17.55
N GLN A 256 30.34 -11.89 -16.76
CA GLN A 256 29.96 -12.21 -15.39
C GLN A 256 28.59 -12.89 -15.38
N GLY A 257 28.55 -14.19 -15.10
CA GLY A 257 27.32 -15.01 -15.07
C GLY A 257 26.71 -15.29 -16.44
N VAL A 258 27.25 -14.72 -17.50
CA VAL A 258 26.85 -14.87 -18.91
C VAL A 258 28.10 -14.93 -19.79
N GLU A 259 27.98 -15.43 -21.02
CA GLU A 259 29.06 -15.32 -22.02
C GLU A 259 29.27 -13.84 -22.39
N LYS A 260 30.53 -13.51 -22.67
CA LYS A 260 30.90 -12.17 -23.11
C LYS A 260 30.20 -11.80 -24.40
N ASP A 261 29.47 -10.68 -24.37
CA ASP A 261 28.81 -10.15 -25.58
C ASP A 261 28.86 -8.61 -25.54
N TYR A 262 29.69 -8.06 -26.47
CA TYR A 262 29.86 -6.61 -26.60
C TYR A 262 28.72 -5.93 -27.37
N GLN A 263 27.85 -6.70 -28.05
CA GLN A 263 26.68 -6.13 -28.71
C GLN A 263 25.49 -6.02 -27.76
N ALA A 264 25.41 -6.92 -26.75
CA ALA A 264 24.43 -6.89 -25.70
C ALA A 264 24.83 -5.99 -24.52
N ALA A 265 26.08 -5.51 -24.47
CA ALA A 265 26.64 -4.68 -23.39
C ALA A 265 26.27 -3.13 -23.49
#